data_de2fde23d2ad0afdb39112a13dbd1691
#
_entry.id   de2fde23d2ad0afdb39112a13dbd1691
#
_cell.length_a   1.000
_cell.length_b   1.000
_cell.length_c   1.000
_cell.angle_alpha   90.00
_cell.angle_beta   90.00
_cell.angle_gamma   90.00
#
_symmetry.space_group_name_H-M   'P 1'
#
loop_
_entity.id
_entity.type
_entity.pdbx_description
1 polymer ?
#
loop_
_entity_poly.entity_id
_entity_poly.type
_entity_poly.pdbx_seq_one_letter_code
_entity_poly.pdbx_strand_id
1 'polypeptide(L)'
;DAKGNEDFAAADSTSTFNAVSLSSGAVYQLDPIWSLAANLGYTERAPTFYELYANGAHVATGAYEVGDASLNKEKAIAADLALRFDNGTHKGSVGVFYSHFRNYIGLISSGNLREGHHHDGDDDHDHDHGDIPEYLYQGVRARFYGIEAQDRWQLLENRYGSFALELSGDYTRANNLDTGEPLPRIAPLRLNSGLLWSLERWQARVDVQHAASQQRKPSNETSTDGYTTLGASVGYRFDVGQSQWLAFVRGENLTNQTVRYASSILRDIAPAPGRSVEVGLRTSF
;
A
#
# COMPACT_ATOMS: atom_id res chain seq x y z
N ASP A 1 -4.75 -11.92 25.64
CA ASP A 1 -3.93 -12.73 26.54
C ASP A 1 -2.66 -13.18 25.80
N ALA A 2 -1.51 -12.99 26.41
CA ALA A 2 -0.23 -13.44 25.91
C ALA A 2 0.38 -14.45 26.90
N LYS A 3 1.00 -15.49 26.36
CA LYS A 3 1.82 -16.43 27.14
C LYS A 3 3.27 -16.19 26.79
N GLY A 4 4.11 -15.96 27.78
CA GLY A 4 5.54 -15.80 27.60
C GLY A 4 6.16 -17.08 27.07
N ASN A 5 7.01 -16.96 26.06
CA ASN A 5 7.86 -18.00 25.50
C ASN A 5 9.15 -17.36 24.95
N GLU A 6 10.00 -18.13 24.29
CA GLU A 6 11.27 -17.63 23.75
C GLU A 6 11.09 -16.55 22.68
N ASP A 7 9.97 -16.56 21.95
CA ASP A 7 9.64 -15.59 20.89
C ASP A 7 8.92 -14.33 21.38
N PHE A 8 8.51 -14.29 22.67
CA PHE A 8 7.76 -13.18 23.23
C PHE A 8 8.39 -12.66 24.52
N ALA A 9 8.59 -11.33 24.58
CA ALA A 9 9.24 -10.66 25.70
C ALA A 9 8.39 -10.59 27.00
N ALA A 10 7.10 -10.98 26.95
CA ALA A 10 6.18 -10.83 28.07
C ALA A 10 5.94 -12.15 28.81
N ALA A 11 5.81 -12.07 30.14
CA ALA A 11 5.15 -13.10 30.93
C ALA A 11 3.65 -13.14 30.57
N ASP A 12 2.92 -14.18 31.04
CA ASP A 12 1.46 -14.28 30.85
C ASP A 12 0.78 -12.97 31.31
N SER A 13 0.13 -12.29 30.37
CA SER A 13 -0.50 -10.98 30.63
C SER A 13 -1.79 -10.82 29.82
N THR A 14 -2.66 -9.97 30.34
CA THR A 14 -3.89 -9.53 29.67
C THR A 14 -3.90 -8.03 29.59
N SER A 15 -3.99 -7.48 28.39
CA SER A 15 -4.15 -6.05 28.16
C SER A 15 -5.54 -5.75 27.58
N THR A 16 -6.23 -4.79 28.16
CA THR A 16 -7.56 -4.37 27.70
C THR A 16 -7.52 -2.93 27.22
N PHE A 17 -7.96 -2.72 25.98
CA PHE A 17 -8.04 -1.41 25.36
C PHE A 17 -9.46 -1.09 24.91
N ASN A 18 -9.93 0.11 25.24
CA ASN A 18 -11.19 0.65 24.73
C ASN A 18 -10.87 1.70 23.67
N ALA A 19 -11.09 1.38 22.39
CA ALA A 19 -10.83 2.27 21.27
C ALA A 19 -12.14 2.93 20.81
N VAL A 20 -12.08 4.23 20.50
CA VAL A 20 -13.22 5.03 20.01
C VAL A 20 -12.85 5.63 18.68
N SER A 21 -13.80 5.61 17.72
CA SER A 21 -13.65 6.28 16.44
C SER A 21 -14.91 7.08 16.14
N LEU A 22 -14.72 8.29 15.61
CA LEU A 22 -15.80 9.19 15.21
C LEU A 22 -15.40 9.87 13.91
N SER A 23 -16.35 9.98 12.97
CA SER A 23 -16.12 10.74 11.75
C SER A 23 -17.37 11.52 11.35
N SER A 24 -17.15 12.63 10.64
CA SER A 24 -18.18 13.43 10.03
C SER A 24 -17.70 13.91 8.67
N GLY A 25 -18.59 13.88 7.69
CA GLY A 25 -18.27 14.33 6.34
C GLY A 25 -19.44 15.03 5.70
N ALA A 26 -19.13 15.88 4.71
CA ALA A 26 -20.12 16.59 3.93
C ALA A 26 -19.69 16.63 2.46
N VAL A 27 -20.69 16.64 1.58
CA VAL A 27 -20.53 16.91 0.15
C VAL A 27 -21.36 18.15 -0.17
N TYR A 28 -20.74 19.14 -0.77
CA TYR A 28 -21.40 20.36 -1.22
C TYR A 28 -21.34 20.44 -2.74
N GLN A 29 -22.51 20.50 -3.38
CA GLN A 29 -22.64 20.66 -4.81
C GLN A 29 -22.43 22.15 -5.15
N LEU A 30 -21.35 22.47 -5.86
CA LEU A 30 -21.03 23.84 -6.28
C LEU A 30 -21.90 24.26 -7.48
N ASP A 31 -22.02 23.35 -8.44
CA ASP A 31 -22.84 23.44 -9.64
C ASP A 31 -23.15 22.03 -10.19
N PRO A 32 -23.85 21.85 -11.32
CA PRO A 32 -24.17 20.50 -11.86
C PRO A 32 -22.95 19.63 -12.18
N ILE A 33 -21.76 20.21 -12.30
CA ILE A 33 -20.52 19.54 -12.73
C ILE A 33 -19.54 19.37 -11.55
N TRP A 34 -19.48 20.33 -10.63
CA TRP A 34 -18.49 20.37 -9.57
C TRP A 34 -19.09 20.12 -8.19
N SER A 35 -18.41 19.33 -7.40
CA SER A 35 -18.72 19.17 -5.98
C SER A 35 -17.48 19.15 -5.11
N LEU A 36 -17.60 19.63 -3.89
CA LEU A 36 -16.59 19.63 -2.86
C LEU A 36 -16.97 18.61 -1.79
N ALA A 37 -16.09 17.69 -1.49
CA ALA A 37 -16.25 16.71 -0.41
C ALA A 37 -15.21 17.00 0.68
N ALA A 38 -15.66 17.02 1.93
CA ALA A 38 -14.80 17.18 3.09
C ALA A 38 -15.12 16.10 4.13
N ASN A 39 -14.09 15.59 4.80
CA ASN A 39 -14.23 14.66 5.90
C ASN A 39 -13.29 15.03 7.04
N LEU A 40 -13.75 14.82 8.27
CA LEU A 40 -12.95 14.95 9.49
C LEU A 40 -13.18 13.71 10.36
N GLY A 41 -12.10 13.06 10.77
CA GLY A 41 -12.14 11.85 11.57
C GLY A 41 -11.23 11.92 12.79
N TYR A 42 -11.68 11.31 13.87
CA TYR A 42 -10.87 10.91 15.01
C TYR A 42 -10.89 9.40 15.12
N THR A 43 -9.74 8.78 15.21
CA THR A 43 -9.63 7.31 15.26
C THR A 43 -8.67 6.89 16.37
N GLU A 44 -9.08 5.89 17.14
CA GLU A 44 -8.21 5.16 18.03
C GLU A 44 -8.09 3.69 17.57
N ARG A 45 -6.90 3.12 17.71
CA ARG A 45 -6.62 1.70 17.45
C ARG A 45 -5.84 1.12 18.63
N ALA A 46 -6.26 -0.03 19.10
CA ALA A 46 -5.47 -0.79 20.08
C ALA A 46 -4.20 -1.35 19.43
N PRO A 47 -3.09 -1.47 20.15
CA PRO A 47 -1.94 -2.24 19.70
C PRO A 47 -2.34 -3.68 19.41
N THR A 48 -1.74 -4.29 18.41
CA THR A 48 -1.89 -5.71 18.12
C THR A 48 -1.01 -6.54 19.05
N PHE A 49 -1.25 -7.85 19.08
CA PHE A 49 -0.45 -8.78 19.88
C PHE A 49 1.04 -8.71 19.50
N TYR A 50 1.37 -8.68 18.21
CA TYR A 50 2.75 -8.59 17.76
C TYR A 50 3.42 -7.26 18.14
N GLU A 51 2.69 -6.15 18.05
CA GLU A 51 3.20 -4.84 18.44
C GLU A 51 3.58 -4.78 19.93
N LEU A 52 2.89 -5.54 20.77
CA LEU A 52 3.16 -5.59 22.20
C LEU A 52 4.25 -6.61 22.58
N TYR A 53 4.29 -7.77 21.95
CA TYR A 53 4.98 -8.93 22.52
C TYR A 53 5.93 -9.65 21.56
N ALA A 54 6.08 -9.22 20.30
CA ALA A 54 7.06 -9.84 19.40
C ALA A 54 8.47 -9.76 20.01
N ASN A 55 9.24 -10.85 19.92
CA ASN A 55 10.65 -10.87 20.32
C ASN A 55 11.32 -12.07 19.63
N GLY A 56 11.55 -11.93 18.33
CA GLY A 56 12.12 -13.05 17.57
C GLY A 56 12.38 -12.70 16.11
N ALA A 57 13.08 -13.61 15.45
CA ALA A 57 13.32 -13.54 14.02
C ALA A 57 12.02 -13.84 13.26
N HIS A 58 11.59 -12.92 12.42
CA HIS A 58 10.46 -13.09 11.53
C HIS A 58 10.96 -13.47 10.14
N VAL A 59 10.94 -14.78 9.84
CA VAL A 59 11.52 -15.36 8.62
C VAL A 59 11.02 -14.70 7.35
N ALA A 60 9.71 -14.38 7.29
CA ALA A 60 9.12 -13.76 6.10
C ALA A 60 9.62 -12.33 5.85
N THR A 61 10.07 -11.61 6.87
CA THR A 61 10.60 -10.24 6.75
C THR A 61 12.13 -10.20 6.73
N GLY A 62 12.79 -11.30 7.10
CA GLY A 62 14.23 -11.36 7.27
C GLY A 62 14.74 -10.38 8.34
N ALA A 63 13.94 -10.16 9.38
CA ALA A 63 14.21 -9.17 10.41
C ALA A 63 13.94 -9.75 11.81
N TYR A 64 14.63 -9.22 12.81
CA TYR A 64 14.31 -9.48 14.22
C TYR A 64 13.34 -8.39 14.70
N GLU A 65 12.14 -8.79 15.08
CA GLU A 65 11.09 -7.86 15.50
C GLU A 65 10.94 -7.86 17.01
N VAL A 66 10.93 -6.67 17.62
CA VAL A 66 10.78 -6.47 19.06
C VAL A 66 9.56 -5.63 19.33
N GLY A 67 8.62 -6.19 20.07
CA GLY A 67 7.42 -5.51 20.58
C GLY A 67 7.71 -4.66 21.81
N ASP A 68 6.74 -3.81 22.18
CA ASP A 68 6.78 -3.02 23.39
C ASP A 68 5.46 -3.16 24.15
N ALA A 69 5.50 -3.88 25.26
CA ALA A 69 4.33 -4.11 26.13
C ALA A 69 3.76 -2.83 26.77
N SER A 70 4.51 -1.73 26.73
CA SER A 70 4.08 -0.42 27.24
C SER A 70 3.32 0.44 26.22
N LEU A 71 3.16 -0.01 24.99
CA LEU A 71 2.49 0.73 23.93
C LEU A 71 1.06 1.13 24.33
N ASN A 72 0.74 2.38 24.08
CA ASN A 72 -0.60 2.92 24.21
C ASN A 72 -1.36 2.82 22.88
N LYS A 73 -2.69 3.03 22.94
CA LYS A 73 -3.53 3.13 21.76
C LYS A 73 -2.98 4.13 20.75
N GLU A 74 -2.97 3.76 19.48
CA GLU A 74 -2.78 4.70 18.40
C GLU A 74 -3.94 5.69 18.35
N LYS A 75 -3.65 6.98 18.13
CA LYS A 75 -4.65 8.05 18.10
C LYS A 75 -4.35 9.00 16.95
N ALA A 76 -5.32 9.18 16.07
CA ALA A 76 -5.21 10.05 14.92
C ALA A 76 -6.37 11.03 14.80
N ILE A 77 -6.07 12.24 14.31
CA ILE A 77 -7.04 13.16 13.73
C ILE A 77 -6.69 13.27 12.24
N ALA A 78 -7.66 13.04 11.38
CA ALA A 78 -7.51 13.09 9.92
C ALA A 78 -8.51 14.07 9.32
N ALA A 79 -8.08 14.82 8.32
CA ALA A 79 -8.93 15.69 7.51
C ALA A 79 -8.64 15.47 6.03
N ASP A 80 -9.69 15.35 5.24
CA ASP A 80 -9.65 15.14 3.80
C ASP A 80 -10.51 16.20 3.11
N LEU A 81 -10.01 16.71 1.99
CA LEU A 81 -10.75 17.63 1.13
C LEU A 81 -10.57 17.19 -0.32
N ALA A 82 -11.65 17.01 -1.05
CA ALA A 82 -11.61 16.60 -2.45
C ALA A 82 -12.54 17.45 -3.32
N LEU A 83 -12.01 17.99 -4.39
CA LEU A 83 -12.77 18.61 -5.48
C LEU A 83 -13.07 17.52 -6.50
N ARG A 84 -14.34 17.33 -6.84
CA ARG A 84 -14.83 16.36 -7.81
C ARG A 84 -15.45 17.05 -9.00
N PHE A 85 -15.26 16.45 -10.15
CA PHE A 85 -15.71 16.95 -11.43
C PHE A 85 -16.38 15.82 -12.21
N ASP A 86 -17.57 16.05 -12.77
CA ASP A 86 -18.27 15.12 -13.64
C ASP A 86 -19.15 15.89 -14.64
N ASN A 87 -18.74 15.93 -15.91
CA ASN A 87 -19.53 16.55 -16.99
C ASN A 87 -20.06 15.52 -17.99
N GLY A 88 -20.07 14.24 -17.61
CA GLY A 88 -20.48 13.12 -18.46
C GLY A 88 -19.37 12.58 -19.37
N THR A 89 -18.49 13.43 -19.89
CA THR A 89 -17.32 13.02 -20.72
C THR A 89 -16.07 12.86 -19.87
N HIS A 90 -15.89 13.72 -18.90
CA HIS A 90 -14.83 13.65 -17.90
C HIS A 90 -15.41 13.41 -16.51
N LYS A 91 -14.79 12.52 -15.78
CA LYS A 91 -15.10 12.29 -14.38
C LYS A 91 -13.82 12.13 -13.59
N GLY A 92 -13.57 13.07 -12.70
CA GLY A 92 -12.32 13.07 -11.96
C GLY A 92 -12.45 13.66 -10.56
N SER A 93 -11.36 13.56 -9.81
CA SER A 93 -11.21 14.20 -8.52
C SER A 93 -9.75 14.51 -8.23
N VAL A 94 -9.55 15.60 -7.48
CA VAL A 94 -8.28 15.94 -6.84
C VAL A 94 -8.55 16.11 -5.36
N GLY A 95 -7.83 15.39 -4.53
CA GLY A 95 -7.96 15.42 -3.08
C GLY A 95 -6.64 15.70 -2.39
N VAL A 96 -6.72 16.33 -1.24
CA VAL A 96 -5.61 16.47 -0.31
C VAL A 96 -6.03 15.90 1.03
N PHE A 97 -5.08 15.30 1.73
CA PHE A 97 -5.32 14.75 3.05
C PHE A 97 -4.23 15.16 4.03
N TYR A 98 -4.61 15.21 5.30
CA TYR A 98 -3.71 15.46 6.40
C TYR A 98 -4.13 14.62 7.59
N SER A 99 -3.20 13.85 8.17
CA SER A 99 -3.43 13.06 9.38
C SER A 99 -2.33 13.35 10.41
N HIS A 100 -2.74 13.65 11.61
CA HIS A 100 -1.86 13.87 12.76
C HIS A 100 -2.08 12.79 13.81
N PHE A 101 -1.02 12.03 14.07
CA PHE A 101 -0.99 10.99 15.08
C PHE A 101 -0.32 11.53 16.35
N ARG A 102 -1.01 11.44 17.45
CA ARG A 102 -0.41 11.68 18.78
C ARG A 102 0.41 10.48 19.22
N ASN A 103 0.03 9.30 18.79
CA ASN A 103 0.72 8.05 19.00
C ASN A 103 0.49 7.17 17.76
N TYR A 104 1.46 7.09 16.89
CA TYR A 104 1.51 6.20 15.72
C TYR A 104 2.37 5.00 16.09
N ILE A 105 1.85 3.80 15.95
CA ILE A 105 2.61 2.59 16.22
C ILE A 105 3.30 2.16 14.92
N GLY A 106 4.61 2.35 14.88
CA GLY A 106 5.44 2.04 13.71
C GLY A 106 6.47 0.97 14.03
N LEU A 107 6.73 0.08 13.07
CA LEU A 107 7.88 -0.83 13.09
C LEU A 107 9.07 -0.09 12.47
N ILE A 108 10.01 0.30 13.31
CA ILE A 108 11.12 1.22 12.97
C ILE A 108 12.44 0.49 13.17
N SER A 109 13.35 0.58 12.19
CA SER A 109 14.69 0.00 12.31
C SER A 109 15.44 0.66 13.47
N SER A 110 16.02 -0.14 14.35
CA SER A 110 16.90 0.35 15.41
C SER A 110 18.29 0.74 14.89
N GLY A 111 18.64 0.29 13.69
CA GLY A 111 19.99 0.38 13.14
C GLY A 111 20.94 -0.72 13.64
N ASN A 112 20.48 -1.58 14.55
CA ASN A 112 21.24 -2.71 15.07
C ASN A 112 21.01 -3.96 14.21
N LEU A 113 21.94 -4.90 14.37
CA LEU A 113 21.82 -6.27 13.87
C LEU A 113 21.67 -7.22 15.06
N ARG A 114 20.94 -8.32 14.84
CA ARG A 114 20.82 -9.43 15.78
C ARG A 114 21.35 -10.70 15.14
N GLU A 115 22.00 -11.54 15.95
CA GLU A 115 22.40 -12.88 15.52
C GLU A 115 21.15 -13.67 15.12
N GLY A 116 21.19 -14.30 13.94
CA GLY A 116 20.17 -15.25 13.51
C GLY A 116 20.20 -16.46 14.46
N HIS A 117 19.05 -16.89 14.98
CA HIS A 117 19.01 -18.02 15.94
C HIS A 117 19.66 -19.26 15.35
N HIS A 118 20.65 -19.80 16.06
CA HIS A 118 21.04 -21.17 15.94
C HIS A 118 19.95 -22.04 16.59
N HIS A 119 19.26 -22.87 15.82
CA HIS A 119 18.61 -24.03 16.40
C HIS A 119 19.72 -24.99 16.79
N ASP A 120 19.93 -25.21 18.11
CA ASP A 120 20.73 -26.31 18.64
C ASP A 120 20.05 -27.64 18.24
N GLY A 121 20.26 -28.06 17.02
CA GLY A 121 19.93 -29.38 16.49
C GLY A 121 21.20 -29.95 15.88
N ASP A 122 21.67 -31.06 16.43
CA ASP A 122 22.84 -31.86 16.04
C ASP A 122 22.81 -32.26 14.54
N ASP A 123 23.08 -31.32 13.62
CA ASP A 123 23.45 -31.63 12.25
C ASP A 123 24.50 -30.61 11.78
N ASP A 124 25.71 -31.10 11.56
CA ASP A 124 26.92 -30.43 11.04
C ASP A 124 26.74 -29.85 9.62
N HIS A 125 25.81 -28.89 9.46
CA HIS A 125 25.75 -28.03 8.29
C HIS A 125 25.86 -26.59 8.75
N ASP A 126 27.06 -26.06 8.61
CA ASP A 126 27.48 -24.68 8.81
C ASP A 126 26.68 -23.74 7.86
N HIS A 127 25.41 -23.48 8.18
CA HIS A 127 24.63 -22.41 7.56
C HIS A 127 24.86 -21.16 8.39
N ASP A 128 25.80 -20.36 7.94
CA ASP A 128 26.03 -18.99 8.39
C ASP A 128 24.73 -18.17 8.15
N HIS A 129 23.81 -18.23 9.11
CA HIS A 129 22.66 -17.32 9.18
C HIS A 129 23.18 -15.98 9.68
N GLY A 130 23.69 -15.16 8.74
CA GLY A 130 24.24 -13.85 9.01
C GLY A 130 23.29 -12.98 9.86
N ASP A 131 23.87 -11.97 10.48
CA ASP A 131 23.15 -10.97 11.27
C ASP A 131 21.95 -10.40 10.53
N ILE A 132 20.79 -10.39 11.18
CA ILE A 132 19.53 -9.85 10.63
C ILE A 132 19.22 -8.47 11.25
N PRO A 133 18.62 -7.53 10.49
CA PRO A 133 18.32 -6.20 11.00
C PRO A 133 17.24 -6.25 12.09
N GLU A 134 17.46 -5.46 13.16
CA GLU A 134 16.51 -5.31 14.25
C GLU A 134 15.51 -4.18 13.97
N TYR A 135 14.24 -4.47 14.18
CA TYR A 135 13.14 -3.51 14.12
C TYR A 135 12.36 -3.51 15.43
N LEU A 136 12.01 -2.31 15.89
CA LEU A 136 11.28 -2.09 17.14
C LEU A 136 9.89 -1.55 16.83
N TYR A 137 8.86 -2.09 17.48
CA TYR A 137 7.54 -1.46 17.54
C TYR A 137 7.59 -0.29 18.51
N GLN A 138 7.31 0.91 18.01
CA GLN A 138 7.40 2.15 18.78
C GLN A 138 6.17 3.02 18.56
N GLY A 139 5.67 3.62 19.66
CA GLY A 139 4.67 4.68 19.59
C GLY A 139 5.36 6.04 19.43
N VAL A 140 5.14 6.70 18.28
CA VAL A 140 5.74 8.00 17.97
C VAL A 140 4.67 9.02 17.57
N ARG A 141 4.93 10.31 17.75
CA ARG A 141 4.11 11.34 17.10
C ARG A 141 4.41 11.36 15.62
N ALA A 142 3.36 11.34 14.79
CA ALA A 142 3.54 11.26 13.36
C ALA A 142 2.60 12.20 12.61
N ARG A 143 2.98 12.54 11.39
CA ARG A 143 2.19 13.34 10.47
C ARG A 143 2.26 12.75 9.08
N PHE A 144 1.08 12.52 8.50
CA PHE A 144 0.92 12.11 7.12
C PHE A 144 0.18 13.20 6.36
N TYR A 145 0.58 13.47 5.14
CA TYR A 145 -0.13 14.39 4.26
C TYR A 145 0.21 14.07 2.81
N GLY A 146 -0.70 14.41 1.92
CA GLY A 146 -0.49 14.12 0.52
C GLY A 146 -1.57 14.68 -0.38
N ILE A 147 -1.41 14.34 -1.66
CA ILE A 147 -2.33 14.67 -2.73
C ILE A 147 -2.62 13.42 -3.54
N GLU A 148 -3.88 13.27 -3.94
CA GLU A 148 -4.35 12.20 -4.82
C GLU A 148 -5.17 12.82 -5.94
N ALA A 149 -4.98 12.32 -7.15
CA ALA A 149 -5.75 12.76 -8.31
C ALA A 149 -6.14 11.55 -9.15
N GLN A 150 -7.35 11.57 -9.68
CA GLN A 150 -7.82 10.59 -10.65
C GLN A 150 -8.75 11.24 -11.65
N ASP A 151 -8.67 10.80 -12.89
CA ASP A 151 -9.55 11.25 -13.96
C ASP A 151 -9.83 10.10 -14.93
N ARG A 152 -11.06 10.06 -15.42
CA ARG A 152 -11.49 9.22 -16.52
C ARG A 152 -12.11 10.10 -17.59
N TRP A 153 -11.51 10.09 -18.74
CA TRP A 153 -11.91 10.84 -19.91
C TRP A 153 -12.42 9.92 -21.00
N GLN A 154 -13.69 10.06 -21.39
CA GLN A 154 -14.26 9.43 -22.58
C GLN A 154 -13.78 10.21 -23.81
N LEU A 155 -12.73 9.68 -24.48
CA LEU A 155 -12.07 10.36 -25.59
C LEU A 155 -12.96 10.44 -26.83
N LEU A 156 -13.52 9.29 -27.23
CA LEU A 156 -14.41 9.20 -28.36
C LEU A 156 -15.25 7.92 -28.31
N GLU A 157 -16.39 7.98 -28.98
CA GLU A 157 -17.27 6.85 -29.21
C GLU A 157 -17.78 6.91 -30.66
N ASN A 158 -17.47 5.91 -31.45
CA ASN A 158 -17.81 5.85 -32.89
C ASN A 158 -17.87 4.39 -33.37
N ARG A 159 -17.97 4.18 -34.69
CA ARG A 159 -18.05 2.85 -35.32
C ARG A 159 -16.83 1.94 -35.05
N TYR A 160 -15.73 2.48 -34.60
CA TYR A 160 -14.51 1.74 -34.26
C TYR A 160 -14.43 1.41 -32.76
N GLY A 161 -15.42 1.81 -31.99
CA GLY A 161 -15.56 1.54 -30.58
C GLY A 161 -15.54 2.78 -29.70
N SER A 162 -15.59 2.50 -28.42
CA SER A 162 -15.48 3.47 -27.34
C SER A 162 -14.05 3.49 -26.81
N PHE A 163 -13.45 4.67 -26.69
CA PHE A 163 -12.11 4.87 -26.18
C PHE A 163 -12.15 5.77 -24.96
N ALA A 164 -11.55 5.32 -23.88
CA ALA A 164 -11.42 6.12 -22.66
C ALA A 164 -9.97 6.12 -22.16
N LEU A 165 -9.56 7.23 -21.59
CA LEU A 165 -8.27 7.39 -20.90
C LEU A 165 -8.54 7.50 -19.40
N GLU A 166 -7.85 6.71 -18.62
CA GLU A 166 -7.80 6.80 -17.16
C GLU A 166 -6.44 7.30 -16.74
N LEU A 167 -6.41 8.30 -15.87
CA LEU A 167 -5.20 8.85 -15.27
C LEU A 167 -5.36 8.82 -13.77
N SER A 168 -4.31 8.46 -13.05
CA SER A 168 -4.27 8.65 -11.61
C SER A 168 -2.85 8.93 -11.13
N GLY A 169 -2.75 9.62 -10.00
CA GLY A 169 -1.48 9.89 -9.36
C GLY A 169 -1.67 10.16 -7.89
N ASP A 170 -0.68 9.79 -7.11
CA ASP A 170 -0.65 10.04 -5.68
C ASP A 170 0.76 10.37 -5.20
N TYR A 171 0.80 11.19 -4.17
CA TYR A 171 2.01 11.55 -3.49
C TYR A 171 1.76 11.70 -1.99
N THR A 172 2.47 10.92 -1.20
CA THR A 172 2.36 10.90 0.25
C THR A 172 3.69 11.25 0.91
N ARG A 173 3.61 12.06 1.95
CA ARG A 173 4.70 12.28 2.90
C ARG A 173 4.29 11.89 4.30
N ALA A 174 5.22 11.27 5.02
CA ALA A 174 5.05 10.98 6.44
C ALA A 174 6.33 11.31 7.21
N ASN A 175 6.16 11.85 8.40
CA ASN A 175 7.25 12.24 9.29
C ASN A 175 7.02 11.68 10.69
N ASN A 176 8.08 11.17 11.28
CA ASN A 176 8.21 11.05 12.72
C ASN A 176 8.46 12.46 13.30
N LEU A 177 7.57 12.96 14.14
CA LEU A 177 7.67 14.30 14.71
C LEU A 177 8.56 14.36 15.96
N ASP A 178 8.95 13.21 16.49
CA ASP A 178 9.84 13.14 17.65
C ASP A 178 11.31 13.23 17.24
N THR A 179 11.66 12.64 16.09
CA THR A 179 13.01 12.67 15.52
C THR A 179 13.18 13.68 14.39
N GLY A 180 12.11 14.11 13.74
CA GLY A 180 12.11 14.93 12.52
C GLY A 180 12.39 14.14 11.24
N GLU A 181 12.69 12.85 11.33
CA GLU A 181 12.96 11.99 10.17
C GLU A 181 11.70 11.59 9.40
N PRO A 182 11.84 11.21 8.13
CA PRO A 182 10.78 10.53 7.42
C PRO A 182 10.36 9.23 8.12
N LEU A 183 9.08 8.85 8.01
CA LEU A 183 8.68 7.49 8.38
C LEU A 183 9.11 6.49 7.29
N PRO A 184 9.41 5.25 7.67
CA PRO A 184 9.77 4.19 6.74
C PRO A 184 8.59 3.75 5.88
N ARG A 185 8.87 3.08 4.78
CA ARG A 185 7.89 2.38 3.93
C ARG A 185 6.79 3.27 3.34
N ILE A 186 7.10 4.53 3.07
CA ILE A 186 6.21 5.46 2.39
C ILE A 186 6.40 5.34 0.88
N ALA A 187 5.31 5.19 0.14
CA ALA A 187 5.35 5.15 -1.31
C ALA A 187 5.86 6.48 -1.90
N PRO A 188 6.68 6.46 -2.96
CA PRO A 188 7.05 7.67 -3.70
C PRO A 188 5.88 8.21 -4.52
N LEU A 189 6.11 9.29 -5.29
CA LEU A 189 5.17 9.72 -6.32
C LEU A 189 4.87 8.55 -7.27
N ARG A 190 3.59 8.26 -7.48
CA ARG A 190 3.11 7.26 -8.44
C ARG A 190 2.18 7.91 -9.44
N LEU A 191 2.34 7.54 -10.70
CA LEU A 191 1.50 7.97 -11.81
C LEU A 191 1.05 6.73 -12.59
N ASN A 192 -0.23 6.66 -12.87
CA ASN A 192 -0.79 5.59 -13.67
C ASN A 192 -1.59 6.16 -14.84
N SER A 193 -1.49 5.54 -16.00
CA SER A 193 -2.35 5.83 -17.12
C SER A 193 -2.85 4.54 -17.76
N GLY A 194 -4.10 4.49 -18.15
CA GLY A 194 -4.74 3.36 -18.82
C GLY A 194 -5.53 3.84 -20.03
N LEU A 195 -5.20 3.33 -21.21
CA LEU A 195 -6.02 3.50 -22.41
C LEU A 195 -6.94 2.28 -22.56
N LEU A 196 -8.23 2.54 -22.53
CA LEU A 196 -9.28 1.53 -22.65
C LEU A 196 -9.93 1.62 -24.02
N TRP A 197 -10.21 0.48 -24.61
CA TRP A 197 -10.98 0.33 -25.83
C TRP A 197 -12.05 -0.75 -25.65
N SER A 198 -13.23 -0.50 -26.16
CA SER A 198 -14.28 -1.51 -26.25
C SER A 198 -15.06 -1.38 -27.55
N LEU A 199 -15.37 -2.51 -28.17
CA LEU A 199 -16.19 -2.61 -29.37
C LEU A 199 -17.01 -3.89 -29.29
N GLU A 200 -18.34 -3.78 -29.20
CA GLU A 200 -19.26 -4.91 -29.08
C GLU A 200 -18.85 -5.87 -27.93
N ARG A 201 -18.30 -7.04 -28.29
CA ARG A 201 -17.86 -8.09 -27.37
C ARG A 201 -16.38 -8.01 -27.01
N TRP A 202 -15.61 -7.16 -27.70
CA TRP A 202 -14.18 -6.97 -27.48
C TRP A 202 -13.92 -5.88 -26.46
N GLN A 203 -12.90 -6.09 -25.66
CA GLN A 203 -12.32 -5.07 -24.80
C GLN A 203 -10.80 -5.19 -24.80
N ALA A 204 -10.12 -4.08 -24.76
CA ALA A 204 -8.67 -4.05 -24.63
C ALA A 204 -8.27 -2.89 -23.69
N ARG A 205 -7.12 -3.04 -23.06
CA ARG A 205 -6.54 -2.05 -22.15
C ARG A 205 -5.02 -2.08 -22.29
N VAL A 206 -4.41 -0.91 -22.26
CA VAL A 206 -2.96 -0.74 -22.15
C VAL A 206 -2.72 0.17 -20.96
N ASP A 207 -1.85 -0.26 -20.05
CA ASP A 207 -1.54 0.44 -18.80
C ASP A 207 -0.07 0.78 -18.73
N VAL A 208 0.23 1.99 -18.27
CA VAL A 208 1.57 2.42 -17.86
C VAL A 208 1.52 2.83 -16.41
N GLN A 209 2.37 2.23 -15.59
CA GLN A 209 2.59 2.63 -14.21
C GLN A 209 4.01 3.16 -14.06
N HIS A 210 4.15 4.36 -13.52
CA HIS A 210 5.42 4.95 -13.15
C HIS A 210 5.47 5.23 -11.65
N ALA A 211 6.53 4.81 -10.99
CA ALA A 211 6.86 5.21 -9.64
C ALA A 211 8.23 5.89 -9.62
N ALA A 212 8.32 7.04 -8.99
CA ALA A 212 9.59 7.72 -8.80
C ALA A 212 10.49 6.94 -7.82
N SER A 213 11.77 7.27 -7.78
CA SER A 213 12.67 6.75 -6.74
C SER A 213 12.25 7.29 -5.37
N GLN A 214 12.36 6.45 -4.31
CA GLN A 214 12.16 6.88 -2.94
C GLN A 214 13.49 7.16 -2.27
N GLN A 215 13.86 8.44 -2.26
CA GLN A 215 15.08 8.92 -1.60
C GLN A 215 14.81 9.44 -0.19
N ARG A 216 13.53 9.70 0.12
CA ARG A 216 13.12 10.24 1.40
C ARG A 216 12.78 9.10 2.37
N LYS A 217 13.74 8.73 3.17
CA LYS A 217 13.75 7.56 4.06
C LYS A 217 14.42 7.91 5.40
N PRO A 218 14.23 7.12 6.47
CA PRO A 218 15.06 7.22 7.68
C PRO A 218 16.54 7.01 7.37
N SER A 219 17.40 7.53 8.23
CA SER A 219 18.88 7.49 8.05
C SER A 219 19.41 6.06 7.96
N ASN A 220 18.82 5.13 8.71
CA ASN A 220 19.22 3.72 8.82
C ASN A 220 18.49 2.78 7.84
N GLU A 221 17.82 3.31 6.81
CA GLU A 221 17.17 2.51 5.77
C GLU A 221 17.76 2.78 4.38
N THR A 222 17.48 1.90 3.42
CA THR A 222 17.92 2.00 2.03
C THR A 222 16.93 2.83 1.19
N SER A 223 17.41 3.46 0.13
CA SER A 223 16.59 4.08 -0.91
C SER A 223 16.03 3.01 -1.85
N THR A 224 15.00 3.35 -2.61
CA THR A 224 14.41 2.45 -3.61
C THR A 224 14.41 3.15 -4.96
N ASP A 225 14.85 2.45 -6.00
CA ASP A 225 14.83 2.96 -7.36
C ASP A 225 13.41 3.13 -7.89
N GLY A 226 13.23 4.07 -8.81
CA GLY A 226 12.00 4.22 -9.55
C GLY A 226 11.87 3.16 -10.64
N TYR A 227 10.65 2.97 -11.12
CA TYR A 227 10.37 2.02 -12.19
C TYR A 227 9.24 2.52 -13.10
N THR A 228 9.18 1.95 -14.32
CA THR A 228 8.06 2.14 -15.25
C THR A 228 7.68 0.81 -15.85
N THR A 229 6.46 0.36 -15.59
CA THR A 229 5.94 -0.90 -16.14
C THR A 229 4.87 -0.64 -17.18
N LEU A 230 4.79 -1.55 -18.15
CA LEU A 230 3.76 -1.60 -19.18
C LEU A 230 2.94 -2.87 -18.99
N GLY A 231 1.62 -2.72 -18.96
CA GLY A 231 0.65 -3.81 -19.00
C GLY A 231 -0.23 -3.72 -20.24
N ALA A 232 -0.75 -4.85 -20.70
CA ALA A 232 -1.75 -4.87 -21.75
C ALA A 232 -2.69 -6.06 -21.57
N SER A 233 -3.97 -5.88 -21.89
CA SER A 233 -4.93 -6.98 -21.88
C SER A 233 -5.90 -6.86 -23.04
N VAL A 234 -6.40 -8.01 -23.50
CA VAL A 234 -7.50 -8.13 -24.44
C VAL A 234 -8.47 -9.19 -23.95
N GLY A 235 -9.76 -8.93 -24.08
CA GLY A 235 -10.81 -9.85 -23.69
C GLY A 235 -11.94 -9.89 -24.70
N TYR A 236 -12.59 -11.06 -24.77
CA TYR A 236 -13.74 -11.29 -25.62
C TYR A 236 -14.90 -11.88 -24.80
N ARG A 237 -16.06 -11.22 -24.84
CA ARG A 237 -17.28 -11.68 -24.17
C ARG A 237 -18.12 -12.51 -25.10
N PHE A 238 -18.64 -13.64 -24.61
CA PHE A 238 -19.56 -14.51 -25.37
C PHE A 238 -20.55 -15.18 -24.42
N ASP A 239 -21.67 -15.55 -24.95
CA ASP A 239 -22.75 -16.17 -24.19
C ASP A 239 -22.80 -17.67 -24.48
N VAL A 240 -22.97 -18.49 -23.43
CA VAL A 240 -23.20 -19.94 -23.54
C VAL A 240 -24.42 -20.29 -22.70
N GLY A 241 -25.53 -20.57 -23.35
CA GLY A 241 -26.82 -20.76 -22.68
C GLY A 241 -27.26 -19.48 -21.97
N GLN A 242 -27.45 -19.55 -20.65
CA GLN A 242 -27.83 -18.40 -19.81
C GLN A 242 -26.62 -17.73 -19.14
N SER A 243 -25.41 -18.23 -19.34
CA SER A 243 -24.20 -17.74 -18.71
C SER A 243 -23.40 -16.84 -19.66
N GLN A 244 -22.91 -15.72 -19.13
CA GLN A 244 -22.00 -14.83 -19.80
C GLN A 244 -20.54 -15.21 -19.49
N TRP A 245 -19.71 -15.30 -20.53
CA TRP A 245 -18.30 -15.68 -20.44
C TRP A 245 -17.42 -14.56 -20.93
N LEU A 246 -16.24 -14.44 -20.32
CA LEU A 246 -15.14 -13.58 -20.75
C LEU A 246 -13.88 -14.43 -20.87
N ALA A 247 -13.39 -14.60 -22.10
CA ALA A 247 -12.04 -15.11 -22.35
C ALA A 247 -11.08 -13.92 -22.39
N PHE A 248 -9.91 -14.03 -21.76
CA PHE A 248 -8.95 -12.94 -21.74
C PHE A 248 -7.50 -13.42 -21.77
N VAL A 249 -6.64 -12.55 -22.29
CA VAL A 249 -5.18 -12.62 -22.17
C VAL A 249 -4.73 -11.32 -21.55
N ARG A 250 -3.84 -11.39 -20.55
CA ARG A 250 -3.25 -10.26 -19.87
C ARG A 250 -1.75 -10.42 -19.76
N GLY A 251 -1.01 -9.40 -20.13
CA GLY A 251 0.43 -9.29 -19.88
C GLY A 251 0.71 -8.22 -18.85
N GLU A 252 1.53 -8.52 -17.86
CA GLU A 252 1.96 -7.59 -16.83
C GLU A 252 3.46 -7.41 -16.85
N ASN A 253 3.92 -6.22 -16.48
CA ASN A 253 5.33 -5.85 -16.49
C ASN A 253 6.03 -6.25 -17.82
N LEU A 254 5.41 -5.95 -18.95
CA LEU A 254 5.91 -6.33 -20.30
C LEU A 254 7.30 -5.75 -20.60
N THR A 255 7.67 -4.67 -19.93
CA THR A 255 9.00 -4.06 -19.97
C THR A 255 10.04 -4.85 -19.17
N ASN A 256 9.64 -5.85 -18.40
CA ASN A 256 10.48 -6.68 -17.54
C ASN A 256 11.38 -5.87 -16.59
N GLN A 257 10.80 -4.85 -15.99
CA GLN A 257 11.49 -4.02 -14.98
C GLN A 257 11.63 -4.79 -13.66
N THR A 258 12.73 -4.57 -12.96
CA THR A 258 12.84 -4.98 -11.55
C THR A 258 12.06 -3.99 -10.71
N VAL A 259 10.94 -4.43 -10.14
CA VAL A 259 10.06 -3.59 -9.33
C VAL A 259 10.27 -3.90 -7.86
N ARG A 260 10.67 -2.90 -7.08
CA ARG A 260 10.80 -2.96 -5.63
C ARG A 260 9.90 -1.90 -5.02
N TYR A 261 8.87 -2.34 -4.30
CA TYR A 261 7.93 -1.40 -3.67
C TYR A 261 8.56 -0.79 -2.42
N ALA A 262 8.77 0.52 -2.42
CA ALA A 262 9.30 1.24 -1.26
C ALA A 262 8.47 1.04 0.02
N SER A 263 7.18 0.72 -0.11
CA SER A 263 6.27 0.42 1.00
C SER A 263 6.40 -1.00 1.55
N SER A 264 7.15 -1.89 0.88
CA SER A 264 7.36 -3.26 1.34
C SER A 264 8.56 -3.35 2.28
N ILE A 265 8.43 -4.10 3.35
CA ILE A 265 9.57 -4.48 4.20
C ILE A 265 10.50 -5.44 3.46
N LEU A 266 9.99 -6.18 2.47
CA LEU A 266 10.73 -7.13 1.65
C LEU A 266 11.43 -6.50 0.44
N ARG A 267 11.39 -5.17 0.29
CA ARG A 267 11.88 -4.47 -0.92
C ARG A 267 13.32 -4.82 -1.30
N ASP A 268 14.17 -5.10 -0.30
CA ASP A 268 15.59 -5.38 -0.52
C ASP A 268 15.85 -6.86 -0.90
N ILE A 269 14.97 -7.77 -0.51
CA ILE A 269 15.13 -9.22 -0.69
C ILE A 269 14.18 -9.84 -1.73
N ALA A 270 12.95 -9.30 -1.90
CA ALA A 270 11.94 -9.85 -2.80
C ALA A 270 11.37 -8.79 -3.74
N PRO A 271 11.85 -8.67 -4.97
CA PRO A 271 11.21 -7.83 -5.98
C PRO A 271 9.84 -8.42 -6.37
N ALA A 272 8.96 -7.58 -6.89
CA ALA A 272 7.72 -8.04 -7.51
C ALA A 272 8.02 -8.94 -8.73
N PRO A 273 7.04 -9.74 -9.19
CA PRO A 273 7.21 -10.57 -10.37
C PRO A 273 7.68 -9.78 -11.60
N GLY A 274 8.57 -10.37 -12.38
CA GLY A 274 8.96 -9.84 -13.68
C GLY A 274 7.83 -9.95 -14.70
N ARG A 275 8.17 -9.94 -15.98
CA ARG A 275 7.19 -10.11 -17.05
C ARG A 275 6.38 -11.39 -16.88
N SER A 276 5.05 -11.26 -16.95
CA SER A 276 4.13 -12.39 -16.88
C SER A 276 3.02 -12.28 -17.93
N VAL A 277 2.47 -13.43 -18.30
CA VAL A 277 1.29 -13.55 -19.17
C VAL A 277 0.31 -14.49 -18.52
N GLU A 278 -0.92 -14.05 -18.39
CA GLU A 278 -2.05 -14.81 -17.88
C GLU A 278 -3.08 -15.03 -19.00
N VAL A 279 -3.63 -16.23 -19.07
CA VAL A 279 -4.77 -16.57 -19.94
C VAL A 279 -5.88 -17.11 -19.04
N GLY A 280 -7.09 -16.62 -19.18
CA GLY A 280 -8.17 -17.01 -18.30
C GLY A 280 -9.55 -16.96 -18.91
N LEU A 281 -10.47 -17.65 -18.25
CA LEU A 281 -11.90 -17.62 -18.49
C LEU A 281 -12.63 -17.22 -17.19
N ARG A 282 -13.57 -16.28 -17.32
CA ARG A 282 -14.45 -15.88 -16.23
C ARG A 282 -15.90 -16.08 -16.67
N THR A 283 -16.75 -16.60 -15.81
CA THR A 283 -18.18 -16.76 -16.06
C THR A 283 -19.02 -16.10 -15.00
N SER A 284 -20.18 -15.61 -15.41
CA SER A 284 -21.26 -15.12 -14.54
C SER A 284 -22.55 -15.84 -14.92
N PHE A 285 -23.34 -16.28 -13.92
CA PHE A 285 -24.62 -16.95 -14.09
C PHE A 285 -25.73 -16.17 -13.38
#